data_b7263ad6df4d4e69ec9d6a796c9a6ee9
#
_entry.id   b7263ad6df4d4e69ec9d6a796c9a6ee9
#
_cell.length_a   1.000
_cell.length_b   1.000
_cell.length_c   1.000
_cell.angle_alpha   90.00
_cell.angle_beta   90.00
_cell.angle_gamma   90.00
#
_symmetry.space_group_name_H-M   'P 1'
#
loop_
_entity.id
_entity.type
_entity.pdbx_description
1 polymer ?
#
loop_
_entity_poly.entity_id
_entity_poly.type
_entity_poly.pdbx_seq_one_letter_code
_entity_poly.pdbx_strand_id
1 'polypeptide(L)'
;VNVELYAERFQRLADLGKSYGVVVAQENVARCTGASLNFLVQMKQALGKDASFVLDIKQAVRAGENPFTMLRALGSSIVHVHMSDHGEYGDCLLLGRGYFRWEAFLAELQTYNPECSVVLELYRSGFNHVTELVSNYSILKNRLDALGKGGV
;
A
#
# COMPACT_ATOMS: atom_id res chain seq x y z
N VAL A 1 -0.08 22.07 -4.81
CA VAL A 1 -1.08 21.87 -3.74
C VAL A 1 -0.47 22.34 -2.44
N ASN A 2 -1.24 23.08 -1.62
CA ASN A 2 -0.81 23.45 -0.27
C ASN A 2 -0.96 22.22 0.65
N VAL A 3 0.16 21.67 1.08
CA VAL A 3 0.22 20.44 1.89
C VAL A 3 -0.40 20.66 3.27
N GLU A 4 -0.20 21.83 3.88
CA GLU A 4 -0.74 22.15 5.21
C GLU A 4 -2.26 22.17 5.20
N LEU A 5 -2.86 22.84 4.20
CA LEU A 5 -4.32 22.86 4.04
C LEU A 5 -4.88 21.47 3.73
N TYR A 6 -4.14 20.67 2.95
CA TYR A 6 -4.52 19.29 2.66
C TYR A 6 -4.49 18.42 3.93
N ALA A 7 -3.42 18.52 4.70
CA ALA A 7 -3.27 17.80 5.96
C ALA A 7 -4.35 18.22 6.99
N GLU A 8 -4.65 19.52 7.11
CA GLU A 8 -5.74 19.98 7.98
C GLU A 8 -7.09 19.33 7.61
N ARG A 9 -7.43 19.31 6.33
CA ARG A 9 -8.67 18.67 5.85
C ARG A 9 -8.68 17.17 6.09
N PHE A 10 -7.54 16.52 5.83
CA PHE A 10 -7.39 15.10 6.09
C PHE A 10 -7.52 14.79 7.59
N GLN A 11 -6.93 15.62 8.47
CA GLN A 11 -7.05 15.46 9.92
C GLN A 11 -8.52 15.46 10.38
N ARG A 12 -9.33 16.37 9.83
CA ARG A 12 -10.77 16.41 10.14
C ARG A 12 -11.49 15.10 9.76
N LEU A 13 -11.13 14.52 8.60
CA LEU A 13 -11.68 13.23 8.19
C LEU A 13 -11.18 12.10 9.08
N ALA A 14 -9.90 12.11 9.45
CA ALA A 14 -9.31 11.13 10.35
C ALA A 14 -9.96 11.18 11.74
N ASP A 15 -10.21 12.36 12.29
CA ASP A 15 -10.88 12.55 13.58
C ASP A 15 -12.35 12.06 13.53
N LEU A 16 -13.05 12.35 12.44
CA LEU A 16 -14.38 11.81 12.21
C LEU A 16 -14.35 10.28 12.12
N GLY A 17 -13.43 9.72 11.34
CA GLY A 17 -13.25 8.27 11.23
C GLY A 17 -13.04 7.63 12.60
N LYS A 18 -12.12 8.17 13.41
CA LYS A 18 -11.87 7.70 14.79
C LYS A 18 -13.13 7.65 15.65
N SER A 19 -14.03 8.63 15.53
CA SER A 19 -15.28 8.65 16.30
C SER A 19 -16.22 7.50 15.95
N TYR A 20 -16.00 6.85 14.79
CA TYR A 20 -16.75 5.68 14.31
C TYR A 20 -15.93 4.39 14.32
N GLY A 21 -14.71 4.39 14.89
CA GLY A 21 -13.83 3.23 14.89
C GLY A 21 -13.24 2.91 13.51
N VAL A 22 -13.16 3.90 12.61
CA VAL A 22 -12.64 3.75 11.25
C VAL A 22 -11.30 4.47 11.10
N VAL A 23 -10.33 3.78 10.50
CA VAL A 23 -9.06 4.40 10.09
C VAL A 23 -9.21 4.99 8.70
N VAL A 24 -8.97 6.31 8.58
CA VAL A 24 -8.91 7.00 7.29
C VAL A 24 -7.46 7.06 6.86
N ALA A 25 -7.15 6.58 5.67
CA ALA A 25 -5.79 6.53 5.15
C ALA A 25 -5.70 7.13 3.74
N GLN A 26 -4.59 7.82 3.44
CA GLN A 26 -4.32 8.38 2.11
C GLN A 26 -3.66 7.32 1.22
N GLU A 27 -4.26 7.04 0.09
CA GLU A 27 -3.68 6.18 -0.94
C GLU A 27 -2.81 6.97 -1.93
N ASN A 28 -1.73 6.35 -2.43
CA ASN A 28 -0.79 6.91 -3.41
C ASN A 28 -1.29 6.80 -4.85
N VAL A 29 -2.50 7.25 -5.14
CA VAL A 29 -3.12 7.11 -6.47
C VAL A 29 -2.37 7.91 -7.53
N ALA A 30 -1.89 7.22 -8.58
CA ALA A 30 -1.21 7.83 -9.73
C ALA A 30 -2.06 8.92 -10.39
N ARG A 31 -1.41 9.98 -10.88
CA ARG A 31 -2.06 11.19 -11.44
C ARG A 31 -2.85 12.05 -10.44
N CYS A 32 -2.87 11.66 -9.16
CA CYS A 32 -3.40 12.48 -8.07
C CYS A 32 -2.25 13.10 -7.26
N THR A 33 -2.57 14.09 -6.44
CA THR A 33 -1.58 14.76 -5.57
C THR A 33 -0.85 13.78 -4.66
N GLY A 34 -1.56 12.76 -4.14
CA GLY A 34 -1.01 11.71 -3.29
C GLY A 34 -0.06 10.72 -3.98
N ALA A 35 0.13 10.80 -5.30
CA ALA A 35 1.06 9.92 -6.02
C ALA A 35 2.53 10.15 -5.63
N SER A 36 2.89 11.41 -5.37
CA SER A 36 4.28 11.81 -5.11
C SER A 36 4.74 11.43 -3.70
N LEU A 37 5.85 10.71 -3.62
CA LEU A 37 6.48 10.41 -2.33
C LEU A 37 6.81 11.68 -1.53
N ASN A 38 7.31 12.72 -2.23
CA ASN A 38 7.62 14.00 -1.56
C ASN A 38 6.38 14.61 -0.89
N PHE A 39 5.22 14.57 -1.57
CA PHE A 39 3.97 15.05 -0.98
C PHE A 39 3.55 14.22 0.24
N LEU A 40 3.62 12.88 0.16
CA LEU A 40 3.26 12.00 1.26
C LEU A 40 4.17 12.17 2.48
N VAL A 41 5.47 12.41 2.26
CA VAL A 41 6.43 12.69 3.34
C VAL A 41 6.09 14.02 4.03
N GLN A 42 5.79 15.08 3.28
CA GLN A 42 5.37 16.36 3.86
C GLN A 42 4.04 16.23 4.63
N MET A 43 3.08 15.48 4.06
CA MET A 43 1.81 15.18 4.72
C MET A 43 2.04 14.41 6.03
N LYS A 44 2.94 13.41 6.03
CA LYS A 44 3.33 12.67 7.24
C LYS A 44 3.92 13.59 8.30
N GLN A 45 4.78 14.52 7.91
CA GLN A 45 5.36 15.50 8.83
C GLN A 45 4.28 16.41 9.45
N ALA A 46 3.33 16.88 8.63
CA ALA A 46 2.25 17.74 9.09
C ALA A 46 1.25 17.03 10.03
N LEU A 47 0.95 15.75 9.78
CA LEU A 47 -0.01 14.96 10.56
C LEU A 47 0.63 14.23 11.77
N GLY A 48 1.94 14.05 11.76
CA GLY A 48 2.67 13.34 12.82
C GLY A 48 2.15 11.90 13.02
N LYS A 49 1.74 11.57 14.24
CA LYS A 49 1.23 10.24 14.61
C LYS A 49 -0.11 9.88 13.97
N ASP A 50 -0.85 10.85 13.49
CA ASP A 50 -2.16 10.66 12.86
C ASP A 50 -2.06 10.39 11.34
N ALA A 51 -0.84 10.40 10.80
CA ALA A 51 -0.59 10.05 9.42
C ALA A 51 -0.86 8.55 9.17
N SER A 52 -1.76 8.26 8.25
CA SER A 52 -2.08 6.89 7.83
C SER A 52 -2.14 6.81 6.31
N PHE A 53 -1.47 5.79 5.75
CA PHE A 53 -1.34 5.62 4.30
C PHE A 53 -1.74 4.22 3.86
N VAL A 54 -2.36 4.15 2.68
CA VAL A 54 -2.44 2.92 1.88
C VAL A 54 -1.34 3.00 0.84
N LEU A 55 -0.47 2.00 0.79
CA LEU A 55 0.55 1.88 -0.26
C LEU A 55 0.08 0.88 -1.31
N ASP A 56 -0.28 1.40 -2.47
CA ASP A 56 -0.61 0.59 -3.65
C ASP A 56 0.63 0.46 -4.54
N ILE A 57 1.09 -0.77 -4.75
CA ILE A 57 2.29 -1.10 -5.53
C ILE A 57 2.12 -0.67 -6.99
N LYS A 58 0.98 -0.97 -7.60
CA LYS A 58 0.64 -0.60 -8.98
C LYS A 58 0.66 0.92 -9.17
N GLN A 59 0.06 1.66 -8.23
CA GLN A 59 0.01 3.11 -8.30
C GLN A 59 1.39 3.75 -8.11
N ALA A 60 2.22 3.20 -7.23
CA ALA A 60 3.60 3.64 -7.08
C ALA A 60 4.38 3.52 -8.41
N VAL A 61 4.32 2.34 -9.04
CA VAL A 61 4.99 2.09 -10.33
C VAL A 61 4.48 3.04 -11.42
N ARG A 62 3.18 3.25 -11.52
CA ARG A 62 2.57 4.19 -12.49
C ARG A 62 2.98 5.63 -12.28
N ALA A 63 3.26 6.01 -11.05
CA ALA A 63 3.76 7.34 -10.69
C ALA A 63 5.28 7.49 -10.90
N GLY A 64 5.98 6.42 -11.28
CA GLY A 64 7.45 6.40 -11.40
C GLY A 64 8.15 6.34 -10.03
N GLU A 65 7.42 6.03 -8.98
CA GLU A 65 7.94 5.91 -7.62
C GLU A 65 8.39 4.47 -7.34
N ASN A 66 9.37 4.31 -6.46
CA ASN A 66 9.82 3.00 -6.04
C ASN A 66 9.09 2.56 -4.76
N PRO A 67 8.35 1.42 -4.77
CA PRO A 67 7.60 0.95 -3.61
C PRO A 67 8.45 0.74 -2.35
N PHE A 68 9.68 0.26 -2.47
CA PHE A 68 10.60 0.11 -1.33
C PHE A 68 11.03 1.45 -0.74
N THR A 69 11.28 2.45 -1.60
CA THR A 69 11.61 3.79 -1.14
C THR A 69 10.42 4.43 -0.40
N MET A 70 9.20 4.24 -0.93
CA MET A 70 7.98 4.69 -0.26
C MET A 70 7.78 3.98 1.09
N LEU A 71 7.98 2.66 1.14
CA LEU A 71 7.91 1.89 2.37
C LEU A 71 8.85 2.43 3.45
N ARG A 72 10.11 2.67 3.11
CA ARG A 72 11.13 3.17 4.05
C ARG A 72 10.81 4.58 4.56
N ALA A 73 10.32 5.45 3.68
CA ALA A 73 9.99 6.83 4.05
C ALA A 73 8.72 6.94 4.90
N LEU A 74 7.69 6.17 4.57
CA LEU A 74 6.41 6.21 5.27
C LEU A 74 6.39 5.29 6.51
N GLY A 75 7.10 4.18 6.46
CA GLY A 75 7.34 3.27 7.58
C GLY A 75 6.04 2.80 8.26
N SER A 76 5.97 2.90 9.58
CA SER A 76 4.83 2.47 10.39
C SER A 76 3.52 3.23 10.12
N SER A 77 3.57 4.33 9.37
CA SER A 77 2.36 5.05 8.94
C SER A 77 1.62 4.34 7.79
N ILE A 78 2.22 3.32 7.15
CA ILE A 78 1.51 2.47 6.20
C ILE A 78 0.66 1.47 6.98
N VAL A 79 -0.65 1.58 6.87
CA VAL A 79 -1.62 0.75 7.60
C VAL A 79 -2.26 -0.33 6.73
N HIS A 80 -2.17 -0.16 5.40
CA HIS A 80 -2.71 -1.09 4.42
C HIS A 80 -1.88 -1.09 3.14
N VAL A 81 -1.77 -2.25 2.48
CA VAL A 81 -1.06 -2.39 1.21
C VAL A 81 -1.96 -3.05 0.17
N HIS A 82 -2.09 -2.41 -0.99
CA HIS A 82 -2.63 -3.04 -2.20
C HIS A 82 -1.48 -3.71 -2.96
N MET A 83 -1.48 -5.04 -2.94
CA MET A 83 -0.40 -5.85 -3.48
C MET A 83 -0.71 -6.36 -4.88
N SER A 84 0.19 -6.15 -5.80
CA SER A 84 0.25 -6.77 -7.12
C SER A 84 1.70 -6.87 -7.57
N ASP A 85 1.97 -7.68 -8.60
CA ASP A 85 3.27 -7.71 -9.24
C ASP A 85 3.30 -6.74 -10.43
N HIS A 86 4.50 -6.42 -10.90
CA HIS A 86 4.72 -5.63 -12.10
C HIS A 86 5.94 -6.15 -12.85
N GLY A 87 5.94 -5.95 -14.17
CA GLY A 87 7.00 -6.44 -15.04
C GLY A 87 6.90 -5.83 -16.42
N GLU A 88 7.60 -6.43 -17.37
CA GLU A 88 7.62 -5.99 -18.76
C GLU A 88 6.21 -5.95 -19.38
N TYR A 89 5.33 -6.88 -18.97
CA TYR A 89 4.01 -7.06 -19.58
C TYR A 89 2.86 -6.36 -18.84
N GLY A 90 3.16 -5.60 -17.80
CA GLY A 90 2.13 -4.86 -17.06
C GLY A 90 2.53 -4.45 -15.64
N ASP A 91 1.65 -3.69 -15.03
CA ASP A 91 1.83 -3.09 -13.71
C ASP A 91 0.80 -3.57 -12.66
N CYS A 92 -0.02 -4.55 -13.03
CA CYS A 92 -1.06 -5.12 -12.17
C CYS A 92 -1.18 -6.63 -12.43
N LEU A 93 -0.09 -7.35 -12.14
CA LEU A 93 0.04 -8.77 -12.40
C LEU A 93 -0.18 -9.59 -11.12
N LEU A 94 -0.54 -10.87 -11.31
CA LEU A 94 -0.49 -11.87 -10.24
C LEU A 94 0.93 -11.96 -9.68
N LEU A 95 1.08 -12.17 -8.39
CA LEU A 95 2.38 -12.34 -7.72
C LEU A 95 3.16 -13.48 -8.36
N GLY A 96 4.42 -13.21 -8.68
CA GLY A 96 5.32 -14.13 -9.38
C GLY A 96 5.19 -14.11 -10.91
N ARG A 97 4.38 -13.23 -11.49
CA ARG A 97 4.28 -13.03 -12.94
C ARG A 97 5.11 -11.87 -13.47
N GLY A 98 5.69 -11.08 -12.59
CA GLY A 98 6.60 -9.98 -12.89
C GLY A 98 7.98 -10.19 -12.28
N TYR A 99 8.61 -9.08 -11.96
CA TYR A 99 9.92 -9.04 -11.29
C TYR A 99 9.92 -8.28 -9.98
N PHE A 100 8.74 -7.88 -9.47
CA PHE A 100 8.65 -7.22 -8.18
C PHE A 100 9.05 -8.18 -7.06
N ARG A 101 9.98 -7.77 -6.24
CA ARG A 101 10.47 -8.58 -5.12
C ARG A 101 9.49 -8.53 -3.94
N TRP A 102 8.24 -8.92 -4.19
CA TRP A 102 7.12 -8.79 -3.25
C TRP A 102 7.37 -9.52 -1.92
N GLU A 103 8.05 -10.67 -1.92
CA GLU A 103 8.38 -11.38 -0.68
C GLU A 103 9.36 -10.58 0.19
N ALA A 104 10.38 -9.97 -0.42
CA ALA A 104 11.31 -9.09 0.28
C ALA A 104 10.61 -7.82 0.76
N PHE A 105 9.68 -7.29 -0.04
CA PHE A 105 8.86 -6.14 0.36
C PHE A 105 8.01 -6.46 1.61
N LEU A 106 7.34 -7.61 1.65
CA LEU A 106 6.56 -8.03 2.82
C LEU A 106 7.44 -8.24 4.06
N ALA A 107 8.62 -8.83 3.89
CA ALA A 107 9.55 -9.00 4.99
C ALA A 107 10.01 -7.65 5.56
N GLU A 108 10.30 -6.67 4.69
CA GLU A 108 10.66 -5.32 5.10
C GLU A 108 9.47 -4.57 5.73
N LEU A 109 8.26 -4.68 5.17
CA LEU A 109 7.04 -4.12 5.72
C LEU A 109 6.79 -4.57 7.17
N GLN A 110 7.01 -5.84 7.43
CA GLN A 110 6.88 -6.44 8.76
C GLN A 110 7.76 -5.75 9.80
N THR A 111 8.95 -5.26 9.41
CA THR A 111 9.84 -4.57 10.35
C THR A 111 9.33 -3.18 10.75
N TYR A 112 8.51 -2.55 9.90
CA TYR A 112 7.93 -1.23 10.17
C TYR A 112 6.57 -1.31 10.84
N ASN A 113 5.69 -2.18 10.35
CA ASN A 113 4.34 -2.34 10.87
C ASN A 113 3.86 -3.80 10.73
N PRO A 114 4.06 -4.63 11.75
CA PRO A 114 3.60 -6.02 11.74
C PRO A 114 2.08 -6.17 11.64
N GLU A 115 1.31 -5.15 12.01
CA GLU A 115 -0.15 -5.14 11.97
C GLU A 115 -0.73 -4.59 10.65
N CYS A 116 0.14 -4.18 9.71
CA CYS A 116 -0.30 -3.67 8.43
C CYS A 116 -1.07 -4.74 7.65
N SER A 117 -2.30 -4.47 7.26
CA SER A 117 -3.07 -5.40 6.43
C SER A 117 -2.61 -5.36 4.97
N VAL A 118 -2.77 -6.47 4.27
CA VAL A 118 -2.38 -6.60 2.85
C VAL A 118 -3.50 -7.24 2.07
N VAL A 119 -3.90 -6.65 0.95
CA VAL A 119 -4.87 -7.22 0.02
C VAL A 119 -4.23 -7.45 -1.35
N LEU A 120 -4.60 -8.55 -2.00
CA LEU A 120 -4.26 -8.76 -3.41
C LEU A 120 -5.24 -7.95 -4.27
N GLU A 121 -4.76 -6.89 -4.93
CA GLU A 121 -5.58 -6.05 -5.78
C GLU A 121 -5.18 -6.18 -7.24
N LEU A 122 -6.10 -6.71 -8.05
CA LEU A 122 -5.91 -6.93 -9.48
C LEU A 122 -7.10 -6.43 -10.29
N TYR A 123 -6.82 -5.90 -11.46
CA TYR A 123 -7.88 -5.65 -12.44
C TYR A 123 -8.38 -6.97 -13.04
N ARG A 124 -9.62 -6.97 -13.53
CA ARG A 124 -10.20 -8.14 -14.21
C ARG A 124 -9.33 -8.65 -15.37
N SER A 125 -8.60 -7.76 -16.03
CA SER A 125 -7.65 -8.10 -17.11
C SER A 125 -6.36 -8.74 -16.61
N GLY A 126 -6.07 -8.72 -15.32
CA GLY A 126 -4.85 -9.28 -14.72
C GLY A 126 -4.90 -10.80 -14.47
N PHE A 127 -6.05 -11.43 -14.70
CA PHE A 127 -6.23 -12.88 -14.54
C PHE A 127 -7.31 -13.42 -15.50
N ASN A 128 -7.21 -14.70 -15.88
CA ASN A 128 -8.16 -15.35 -16.80
C ASN A 128 -9.30 -16.04 -16.03
N HIS A 129 -8.97 -16.71 -14.93
CA HIS A 129 -9.90 -17.51 -14.13
C HIS A 129 -9.82 -17.12 -12.65
N VAL A 130 -10.95 -17.19 -11.96
CA VAL A 130 -11.02 -16.90 -10.50
C VAL A 130 -10.10 -17.84 -9.71
N THR A 131 -9.86 -19.05 -10.19
CA THR A 131 -8.92 -20.00 -9.57
C THR A 131 -7.48 -19.47 -9.50
N GLU A 132 -7.07 -18.61 -10.45
CA GLU A 132 -5.75 -17.95 -10.40
C GLU A 132 -5.68 -16.96 -9.23
N LEU A 133 -6.76 -16.21 -8.95
CA LEU A 133 -6.84 -15.34 -7.78
C LEU A 133 -6.76 -16.13 -6.48
N VAL A 134 -7.52 -17.22 -6.38
CA VAL A 134 -7.52 -18.08 -5.18
C VAL A 134 -6.14 -18.68 -4.93
N SER A 135 -5.47 -19.16 -5.98
CA SER A 135 -4.10 -19.69 -5.88
C SER A 135 -3.12 -18.60 -5.47
N ASN A 136 -3.24 -17.41 -6.06
CA ASN A 136 -2.33 -16.29 -5.77
C ASN A 136 -2.56 -15.73 -4.36
N TYR A 137 -3.81 -15.67 -3.90
CA TYR A 137 -4.13 -15.38 -2.50
C TYR A 137 -3.49 -16.39 -1.55
N SER A 138 -3.54 -17.68 -1.87
CA SER A 138 -2.92 -18.71 -1.04
C SER A 138 -1.39 -18.54 -0.95
N ILE A 139 -0.73 -18.12 -2.04
CA ILE A 139 0.70 -17.80 -2.05
C ILE A 139 0.98 -16.62 -1.11
N LEU A 140 0.22 -15.53 -1.24
CA LEU A 140 0.35 -14.34 -0.37
C LEU A 140 0.12 -14.71 1.10
N LYS A 141 -0.97 -15.41 1.40
CA LYS A 141 -1.31 -15.84 2.75
C LYS A 141 -0.22 -16.68 3.38
N ASN A 142 0.26 -17.72 2.68
CA ASN A 142 1.34 -18.59 3.19
C ASN A 142 2.61 -17.80 3.50
N ARG A 143 2.93 -16.78 2.69
CA ARG A 143 4.07 -15.92 2.96
C ARG A 143 3.87 -15.05 4.21
N LEU A 144 2.70 -14.47 4.37
CA LEU A 144 2.35 -13.68 5.55
C LEU A 144 2.37 -14.53 6.83
N ASP A 145 1.81 -15.73 6.78
CA ASP A 145 1.82 -16.69 7.89
C ASP A 145 3.27 -17.06 8.29
N ALA A 146 4.13 -17.32 7.30
CA ALA A 146 5.55 -17.60 7.52
C ALA A 146 6.34 -16.42 8.12
N LEU A 147 5.85 -15.19 7.95
CA LEU A 147 6.40 -13.99 8.58
C LEU A 147 5.79 -13.69 9.97
N GLY A 148 4.94 -14.58 10.50
CA GLY A 148 4.32 -14.43 11.82
C GLY A 148 3.03 -13.61 11.80
N LYS A 149 2.43 -13.38 10.65
CA LYS A 149 1.10 -12.77 10.51
C LYS A 149 0.03 -13.87 10.42
N GLY A 150 -0.46 -14.33 11.55
CA GLY A 150 -1.67 -15.17 11.59
C GLY A 150 -2.90 -14.31 11.35
N GLY A 151 -3.45 -14.32 10.13
CA GLY A 151 -4.75 -13.77 9.82
C GLY A 151 -4.72 -12.61 8.81
N VAL A 152 -5.15 -12.90 7.62
CA VAL A 152 -5.73 -11.97 6.65
C VAL A 152 -7.23 -12.02 6.81
#